data_7a1ceab2f692aa16bd8e931a95dba7eb
#
_entry.id   7a1ceab2f692aa16bd8e931a95dba7eb
#
_cell.length_a   1.000
_cell.length_b   1.000
_cell.length_c   1.000
_cell.angle_alpha   90.00
_cell.angle_beta   90.00
_cell.angle_gamma   90.00
#
_symmetry.space_group_name_H-M   'P 1'
#
loop_
_entity.id
_entity.type
_entity.pdbx_description
1 polymer ?
#
loop_
_entity_poly.entity_id
_entity_poly.type
_entity_poly.pdbx_seq_one_letter_code
_entity_poly.pdbx_strand_id
1 'polypeptide(L)'
;APLFITVSGWGMHRGAKKRFAEGLRSSAWINWVLPRVVILTACQFLVNFLLSIDRGGRFEWHTPGVLTLIAIAAVLAPLICRLTKNQLVSIFTILSLSPLILGDFNGSELSWASRVDSDGLEEWLNRLLLNGTYPILPWLALSTLGAIIAETGEVFETRKKLIGIGGFIFLISIVLSYSSGKAWALTEGEAILTFFPATTFFIFITAMFVLIAHELLLWNAKTQFIDLSVLDASGRLTLTIYVLHFAILGIAAEYMINQPRLGILEAFFVTFVHTLVWIPLANLHQRYCPKFSLEELLRGISE
;
A
#
# COMPACT_ATOMS: atom_id res chain seq x y z
N ALA A 1 3.66 -3.32 0.83
CA ALA A 1 2.83 -2.17 0.42
C ALA A 1 1.54 -2.59 -0.32
N PRO A 2 1.56 -3.50 -1.34
CA PRO A 2 0.35 -3.85 -2.10
C PRO A 2 -0.84 -4.28 -1.24
N LEU A 3 -0.65 -5.21 -0.32
CA LEU A 3 -1.70 -5.68 0.59
C LEU A 3 -2.24 -4.56 1.48
N PHE A 4 -1.36 -3.72 2.03
CA PHE A 4 -1.72 -2.59 2.90
C PHE A 4 -2.60 -1.57 2.16
N ILE A 5 -2.24 -1.20 0.92
CA ILE A 5 -3.03 -0.29 0.08
C ILE A 5 -4.38 -0.92 -0.28
N THR A 6 -4.41 -2.22 -0.61
CA THR A 6 -5.66 -2.93 -0.95
C THR A 6 -6.61 -3.01 0.23
N VAL A 7 -6.12 -3.39 1.42
CA VAL A 7 -6.96 -3.46 2.64
C VAL A 7 -7.47 -2.08 3.04
N SER A 8 -6.63 -1.04 2.91
CA SER A 8 -7.03 0.35 3.14
C SER A 8 -8.15 0.77 2.16
N GLY A 9 -8.02 0.45 0.88
CA GLY A 9 -9.04 0.69 -0.14
C GLY A 9 -10.35 -0.04 0.14
N TRP A 10 -10.27 -1.31 0.56
CA TRP A 10 -11.43 -2.11 0.98
C TRP A 10 -12.17 -1.47 2.15
N GLY A 11 -11.45 -1.07 3.21
CA GLY A 11 -12.04 -0.45 4.38
C GLY A 11 -12.68 0.91 4.07
N MET A 12 -12.00 1.76 3.28
CA MET A 12 -12.52 3.05 2.85
C MET A 12 -13.77 2.91 1.99
N HIS A 13 -13.76 1.97 1.04
CA HIS A 13 -14.92 1.73 0.17
C HIS A 13 -16.14 1.29 0.99
N ARG A 14 -15.99 0.34 1.91
CA ARG A 14 -17.09 -0.09 2.78
C ARG A 14 -17.61 1.04 3.67
N GLY A 15 -16.71 1.81 4.28
CA GLY A 15 -17.09 2.96 5.10
C GLY A 15 -17.82 4.03 4.30
N ALA A 16 -17.37 4.34 3.09
CA ALA A 16 -18.01 5.28 2.18
C ALA A 16 -19.38 4.76 1.69
N LYS A 17 -19.47 3.49 1.32
CA LYS A 17 -20.73 2.85 0.86
C LYS A 17 -21.82 2.90 1.93
N LYS A 18 -21.46 2.61 3.18
CA LYS A 18 -22.39 2.71 4.32
C LYS A 18 -22.96 4.14 4.41
N ARG A 19 -22.10 5.15 4.40
CA ARG A 19 -22.48 6.57 4.49
C ARG A 19 -23.29 7.04 3.29
N PHE A 20 -22.95 6.56 2.10
CA PHE A 20 -23.73 6.84 0.90
C PHE A 20 -25.16 6.29 1.01
N ALA A 21 -25.34 5.08 1.52
CA ALA A 21 -26.65 4.46 1.75
C ALA A 21 -27.47 5.22 2.82
N GLU A 22 -26.81 5.82 3.80
CA GLU A 22 -27.42 6.68 4.82
C GLU A 22 -27.79 8.07 4.30
N GLY A 23 -27.51 8.39 3.04
CA GLY A 23 -27.87 9.67 2.40
C GLY A 23 -27.09 10.88 2.93
N LEU A 24 -25.82 10.72 3.28
CA LEU A 24 -25.00 11.80 3.85
C LEU A 24 -24.97 13.06 2.98
N ARG A 25 -25.14 14.22 3.62
CA ARG A 25 -24.95 15.54 3.01
C ARG A 25 -23.46 15.82 2.74
N SER A 26 -23.18 16.75 1.83
CA SER A 26 -21.79 17.10 1.43
C SER A 26 -20.90 17.50 2.62
N SER A 27 -21.45 18.21 3.62
CA SER A 27 -20.70 18.59 4.85
C SER A 27 -20.25 17.37 5.67
N ALA A 28 -21.08 16.34 5.74
CA ALA A 28 -20.75 15.12 6.47
C ALA A 28 -19.66 14.28 5.77
N TRP A 29 -19.55 14.39 4.43
CA TRP A 29 -18.41 13.81 3.70
C TRP A 29 -17.10 14.50 4.07
N ILE A 30 -17.09 15.82 4.17
CA ILE A 30 -15.89 16.56 4.60
C ILE A 30 -15.47 16.13 6.01
N ASN A 31 -16.41 16.08 6.96
CA ASN A 31 -16.13 15.65 8.32
C ASN A 31 -15.59 14.21 8.41
N TRP A 32 -15.94 13.35 7.45
CA TRP A 32 -15.42 11.98 7.40
C TRP A 32 -14.06 11.88 6.71
N VAL A 33 -13.82 12.64 5.64
CA VAL A 33 -12.59 12.57 4.82
C VAL A 33 -11.47 13.38 5.45
N LEU A 34 -11.74 14.62 5.88
CA LEU A 34 -10.72 15.57 6.33
C LEU A 34 -9.85 15.05 7.48
N PRO A 35 -10.40 14.46 8.56
CA PRO A 35 -9.57 13.92 9.63
C PRO A 35 -8.63 12.81 9.15
N ARG A 36 -9.08 11.96 8.21
CA ARG A 36 -8.26 10.91 7.61
C ARG A 36 -7.09 11.48 6.83
N VAL A 37 -7.36 12.47 6.00
CA VAL A 37 -6.32 13.15 5.22
C VAL A 37 -5.30 13.79 6.15
N VAL A 38 -5.75 14.53 7.16
CA VAL A 38 -4.87 15.22 8.11
C VAL A 38 -3.99 14.22 8.88
N ILE A 39 -4.59 13.17 9.46
CA ILE A 39 -3.84 12.18 10.24
C ILE A 39 -2.87 11.39 9.36
N LEU A 40 -3.30 10.92 8.18
CA LEU A 40 -2.43 10.16 7.28
C LEU A 40 -1.27 11.03 6.76
N THR A 41 -1.53 12.29 6.44
CA THR A 41 -0.48 13.22 6.01
C THR A 41 0.49 13.52 7.17
N ALA A 42 -0.02 13.75 8.37
CA ALA A 42 0.83 13.95 9.56
C ALA A 42 1.69 12.70 9.85
N CYS A 43 1.10 11.50 9.74
CA CYS A 43 1.84 10.25 9.88
C CYS A 43 2.90 10.09 8.77
N GLN A 44 2.63 10.54 7.54
CA GLN A 44 3.64 10.51 6.46
C GLN A 44 4.82 11.42 6.79
N PHE A 45 4.57 12.65 7.23
CA PHE A 45 5.65 13.55 7.67
C PHE A 45 6.45 12.96 8.83
N LEU A 46 5.77 12.32 9.80
CA LEU A 46 6.44 11.65 10.91
C LEU A 46 7.33 10.50 10.42
N VAL A 47 6.85 9.67 9.52
CA VAL A 47 7.65 8.58 8.90
C VAL A 47 8.86 9.13 8.17
N ASN A 48 8.69 10.18 7.37
CA ASN A 48 9.78 10.83 6.65
C ASN A 48 10.83 11.39 7.62
N PHE A 49 10.40 12.03 8.69
CA PHE A 49 11.29 12.55 9.74
C PHE A 49 12.04 11.44 10.47
N LEU A 50 11.35 10.34 10.81
CA LEU A 50 11.95 9.21 11.52
C LEU A 50 13.01 8.48 10.69
N LEU A 51 12.84 8.42 9.38
CA LEU A 51 13.76 7.78 8.44
C LEU A 51 14.35 8.80 7.45
N SER A 52 14.75 9.98 7.96
CA SER A 52 15.34 11.07 7.17
C SER A 52 16.72 10.69 6.63
N ILE A 53 17.03 11.18 5.42
CA ILE A 53 18.35 11.03 4.79
C ILE A 53 19.46 11.61 5.68
N ASP A 54 19.22 12.73 6.34
CA ASP A 54 20.19 13.38 7.26
C ASP A 54 20.59 12.48 8.44
N ARG A 55 19.75 11.50 8.78
CA ARG A 55 19.97 10.54 9.86
C ARG A 55 20.31 9.13 9.35
N GLY A 56 20.84 9.03 8.13
CA GLY A 56 21.16 7.75 7.51
C GLY A 56 19.94 6.97 6.96
N GLY A 57 18.77 7.59 6.96
CA GLY A 57 17.54 7.02 6.40
C GLY A 57 17.43 7.18 4.89
N ARG A 58 16.21 7.22 4.39
CA ARG A 58 15.94 7.12 2.95
C ARG A 58 15.00 8.18 2.38
N PHE A 59 14.40 9.04 3.20
CA PHE A 59 13.36 9.98 2.77
C PHE A 59 13.76 11.42 3.03
N GLU A 60 13.35 12.32 2.14
CA GLU A 60 13.26 13.73 2.43
C GLU A 60 11.98 14.02 3.23
N TRP A 61 11.98 15.08 4.03
CA TRP A 61 10.84 15.42 4.90
C TRP A 61 9.52 15.55 4.13
N HIS A 62 9.56 15.98 2.87
CA HIS A 62 8.42 16.24 1.98
C HIS A 62 8.12 15.09 1.01
N THR A 63 8.85 13.96 1.07
CA THR A 63 8.64 12.82 0.16
C THR A 63 7.20 12.33 0.22
N PRO A 64 6.45 12.33 -0.91
CA PRO A 64 5.13 11.72 -0.95
C PRO A 64 5.27 10.19 -0.90
N GLY A 65 4.75 9.58 0.16
CA GLY A 65 4.84 8.14 0.38
C GLY A 65 3.48 7.44 0.35
N VAL A 66 3.45 6.21 0.85
CA VAL A 66 2.25 5.36 0.80
C VAL A 66 1.07 5.93 1.59
N LEU A 67 1.32 6.64 2.71
CA LEU A 67 0.22 7.24 3.48
C LEU A 67 -0.37 8.46 2.76
N THR A 68 0.43 9.19 1.98
CA THR A 68 -0.07 10.26 1.08
C THR A 68 -0.98 9.65 0.00
N LEU A 69 -0.59 8.53 -0.61
CA LEU A 69 -1.44 7.81 -1.55
C LEU A 69 -2.77 7.38 -0.91
N ILE A 70 -2.73 6.84 0.31
CA ILE A 70 -3.94 6.41 1.04
C ILE A 70 -4.80 7.63 1.41
N ALA A 71 -4.21 8.77 1.75
CA ALA A 71 -4.95 10.01 1.98
C ALA A 71 -5.71 10.47 0.72
N ILE A 72 -5.08 10.39 -0.46
CA ILE A 72 -5.74 10.67 -1.75
C ILE A 72 -6.84 9.66 -2.04
N ALA A 73 -6.61 8.37 -1.77
CA ALA A 73 -7.65 7.35 -1.91
C ALA A 73 -8.86 7.65 -0.99
N ALA A 74 -8.62 8.20 0.22
CA ALA A 74 -9.71 8.64 1.12
C ALA A 74 -10.50 9.83 0.53
N VAL A 75 -9.82 10.79 -0.12
CA VAL A 75 -10.50 11.91 -0.83
C VAL A 75 -11.36 11.39 -1.97
N LEU A 76 -10.90 10.37 -2.69
CA LEU A 76 -11.61 9.77 -3.83
C LEU A 76 -12.71 8.78 -3.40
N ALA A 77 -12.70 8.30 -2.15
CA ALA A 77 -13.64 7.28 -1.68
C ALA A 77 -15.13 7.65 -1.86
N PRO A 78 -15.59 8.92 -1.66
CA PRO A 78 -16.97 9.33 -1.94
C PRO A 78 -17.39 9.21 -3.41
N LEU A 79 -16.46 9.29 -4.34
CA LEU A 79 -16.68 9.10 -5.77
C LEU A 79 -16.64 7.61 -6.13
N ILE A 80 -15.61 6.91 -5.66
CA ILE A 80 -15.38 5.49 -5.94
C ILE A 80 -16.51 4.62 -5.40
N CYS A 81 -17.11 4.95 -4.25
CA CYS A 81 -18.21 4.16 -3.68
C CYS A 81 -19.50 4.19 -4.50
N ARG A 82 -19.63 5.10 -5.45
CA ARG A 82 -20.79 5.21 -6.37
C ARG A 82 -20.63 4.35 -7.62
N LEU A 83 -19.45 3.85 -7.87
CA LEU A 83 -19.14 3.11 -9.08
C LEU A 83 -19.64 1.67 -9.00
N THR A 84 -20.09 1.17 -10.13
CA THR A 84 -20.44 -0.25 -10.28
C THR A 84 -19.18 -1.12 -10.31
N LYS A 85 -19.35 -2.40 -10.01
CA LYS A 85 -18.27 -3.39 -10.09
C LYS A 85 -17.50 -3.33 -11.42
N ASN A 86 -18.21 -3.24 -12.54
CA ASN A 86 -17.58 -3.21 -13.87
C ASN A 86 -16.76 -1.94 -14.08
N GLN A 87 -17.26 -0.77 -13.62
CA GLN A 87 -16.51 0.49 -13.66
C GLN A 87 -15.25 0.41 -12.79
N LEU A 88 -15.32 -0.19 -11.60
CA LEU A 88 -14.16 -0.41 -10.74
C LEU A 88 -13.12 -1.30 -11.42
N VAL A 89 -13.54 -2.39 -12.08
CA VAL A 89 -12.62 -3.25 -12.85
C VAL A 89 -11.98 -2.47 -14.01
N SER A 90 -12.75 -1.64 -14.73
CA SER A 90 -12.19 -0.79 -15.80
C SER A 90 -11.16 0.19 -15.26
N ILE A 91 -11.44 0.88 -14.15
CA ILE A 91 -10.51 1.82 -13.52
C ILE A 91 -9.26 1.08 -13.04
N PHE A 92 -9.40 -0.06 -12.37
CA PHE A 92 -8.28 -0.91 -11.97
C PHE A 92 -7.38 -1.24 -13.18
N THR A 93 -7.98 -1.65 -14.30
CA THR A 93 -7.24 -2.00 -15.51
C THR A 93 -6.50 -0.80 -16.10
N ILE A 94 -7.18 0.35 -16.24
CA ILE A 94 -6.57 1.58 -16.77
C ILE A 94 -5.40 2.04 -15.90
N LEU A 95 -5.59 2.08 -14.58
CA LEU A 95 -4.53 2.44 -13.64
C LEU A 95 -3.35 1.46 -13.70
N SER A 96 -3.62 0.16 -13.81
CA SER A 96 -2.59 -0.87 -13.90
C SER A 96 -1.79 -0.81 -15.21
N LEU A 97 -2.40 -0.34 -16.29
CA LEU A 97 -1.76 -0.15 -17.59
C LEU A 97 -1.05 1.21 -17.70
N SER A 98 -1.25 2.13 -16.76
CA SER A 98 -0.67 3.47 -16.82
C SER A 98 0.86 3.50 -17.01
N PRO A 99 1.68 2.59 -16.45
CA PRO A 99 3.11 2.60 -16.70
C PRO A 99 3.48 2.42 -18.18
N LEU A 100 2.68 1.65 -18.94
CA LEU A 100 2.90 1.48 -20.38
C LEU A 100 2.53 2.73 -21.17
N ILE A 101 1.57 3.52 -20.69
CA ILE A 101 1.10 4.75 -21.33
C ILE A 101 2.05 5.91 -21.03
N LEU A 102 2.56 5.96 -19.79
CA LEU A 102 3.43 7.02 -19.31
C LEU A 102 4.84 6.97 -19.96
N GLY A 103 5.31 5.79 -20.38
CA GLY A 103 6.66 5.65 -20.92
C GLY A 103 7.70 6.21 -19.95
N ASP A 104 8.54 7.12 -20.43
CA ASP A 104 9.64 7.70 -19.63
C ASP A 104 9.16 8.60 -18.48
N PHE A 105 7.91 9.11 -18.53
CA PHE A 105 7.33 9.89 -17.43
C PHE A 105 7.15 9.10 -16.14
N ASN A 106 7.22 7.76 -16.19
CA ASN A 106 7.18 6.92 -14.99
C ASN A 106 8.45 7.00 -14.14
N GLY A 107 9.50 7.70 -14.63
CA GLY A 107 10.76 7.89 -13.95
C GLY A 107 11.63 6.65 -13.86
N SER A 108 11.67 5.81 -14.91
CA SER A 108 12.55 4.64 -14.98
C SER A 108 14.03 4.98 -14.76
N GLU A 109 14.45 6.15 -15.24
CA GLU A 109 15.82 6.66 -15.14
C GLU A 109 16.14 7.37 -13.81
N LEU A 110 15.14 7.59 -12.95
CA LEU A 110 15.35 8.29 -11.68
C LEU A 110 16.08 7.40 -10.67
N SER A 111 17.17 7.94 -10.12
CA SER A 111 17.81 7.37 -8.93
C SER A 111 16.87 7.43 -7.72
N TRP A 112 17.17 6.67 -6.68
CA TRP A 112 16.42 6.76 -5.43
C TRP A 112 16.43 8.19 -4.85
N ALA A 113 17.58 8.84 -4.81
CA ALA A 113 17.71 10.21 -4.32
C ALA A 113 16.79 11.18 -5.08
N SER A 114 16.84 11.15 -6.43
CA SER A 114 15.95 11.98 -7.25
C SER A 114 14.46 11.64 -7.07
N ARG A 115 14.14 10.39 -6.74
CA ARG A 115 12.75 9.93 -6.57
C ARG A 115 12.12 10.42 -5.27
N VAL A 116 12.91 10.59 -4.22
CA VAL A 116 12.44 11.04 -2.89
C VAL A 116 12.51 12.54 -2.71
N ASP A 117 13.33 13.22 -3.50
CA ASP A 117 13.50 14.67 -3.49
C ASP A 117 12.64 15.37 -4.54
N SER A 118 12.40 16.67 -4.35
CA SER A 118 11.68 17.51 -5.30
C SER A 118 12.01 18.99 -5.09
N ASP A 119 12.34 19.67 -6.18
CA ASP A 119 12.60 21.11 -6.19
C ASP A 119 11.33 21.88 -6.60
N GLY A 120 10.56 22.26 -5.59
CA GLY A 120 9.34 23.02 -5.76
C GLY A 120 8.06 22.17 -5.99
N LEU A 121 6.93 22.89 -6.14
CA LEU A 121 5.60 22.29 -6.17
C LEU A 121 5.36 21.42 -7.41
N GLU A 122 5.87 21.83 -8.57
CA GLU A 122 5.65 21.12 -9.83
C GLU A 122 6.30 19.74 -9.79
N GLU A 123 7.55 19.69 -9.36
CA GLU A 123 8.27 18.44 -9.25
C GLU A 123 7.65 17.54 -8.15
N TRP A 124 7.26 18.13 -7.02
CA TRP A 124 6.55 17.42 -5.97
C TRP A 124 5.25 16.79 -6.48
N LEU A 125 4.47 17.51 -7.30
CA LEU A 125 3.27 16.97 -7.92
C LEU A 125 3.61 15.84 -8.91
N ASN A 126 4.70 15.94 -9.67
CA ASN A 126 5.16 14.86 -10.52
C ASN A 126 5.56 13.61 -9.71
N ARG A 127 6.24 13.78 -8.55
CA ARG A 127 6.52 12.66 -7.62
C ARG A 127 5.23 12.05 -7.08
N LEU A 128 4.25 12.87 -6.73
CA LEU A 128 2.97 12.40 -6.22
C LEU A 128 2.15 11.65 -7.26
N LEU A 129 2.13 12.13 -8.50
CA LEU A 129 1.23 11.63 -9.55
C LEU A 129 1.84 10.49 -10.36
N LEU A 130 3.14 10.59 -10.73
CA LEU A 130 3.73 9.82 -11.83
C LEU A 130 4.95 9.00 -11.43
N ASN A 131 5.94 9.58 -10.72
CA ASN A 131 7.29 9.03 -10.67
C ASN A 131 7.97 9.04 -9.28
N GLY A 132 7.23 9.28 -8.21
CA GLY A 132 7.75 9.20 -6.83
C GLY A 132 7.84 7.77 -6.30
N THR A 133 7.84 7.65 -4.97
CA THR A 133 7.93 6.34 -4.30
C THR A 133 6.64 5.52 -4.41
N TYR A 134 5.49 6.18 -4.22
CA TYR A 134 4.15 5.59 -4.34
C TYR A 134 3.24 6.54 -5.12
N PRO A 135 3.54 6.77 -6.41
CA PRO A 135 2.74 7.69 -7.21
C PRO A 135 1.32 7.16 -7.41
N ILE A 136 0.37 8.07 -7.59
CA ILE A 136 -1.03 7.71 -7.84
C ILE A 136 -1.12 6.72 -9.00
N LEU A 137 -0.39 6.97 -10.08
CA LEU A 137 -0.26 6.06 -11.21
C LEU A 137 1.03 5.23 -11.07
N PRO A 138 0.96 3.92 -10.93
CA PRO A 138 -0.23 3.03 -10.98
C PRO A 138 -0.79 2.60 -9.61
N TRP A 139 -0.22 3.04 -8.50
CA TRP A 139 -0.47 2.45 -7.18
C TRP A 139 -1.92 2.53 -6.70
N LEU A 140 -2.69 3.54 -7.17
CA LEU A 140 -4.12 3.65 -6.84
C LEU A 140 -4.95 2.46 -7.38
N ALA A 141 -4.43 1.71 -8.36
CA ALA A 141 -5.03 0.45 -8.81
C ALA A 141 -5.26 -0.52 -7.65
N LEU A 142 -4.30 -0.63 -6.73
CA LEU A 142 -4.40 -1.54 -5.60
C LEU A 142 -5.47 -1.09 -4.59
N SER A 143 -5.66 0.21 -4.39
CA SER A 143 -6.81 0.72 -3.60
C SER A 143 -8.14 0.42 -4.29
N THR A 144 -8.20 0.56 -5.63
CA THR A 144 -9.38 0.18 -6.43
C THR A 144 -9.64 -1.33 -6.38
N LEU A 145 -8.59 -2.17 -6.33
CA LEU A 145 -8.72 -3.61 -6.09
C LEU A 145 -9.42 -3.89 -4.76
N GLY A 146 -9.10 -3.14 -3.71
CA GLY A 146 -9.80 -3.21 -2.42
C GLY A 146 -11.29 -2.91 -2.54
N ALA A 147 -11.67 -1.90 -3.33
CA ALA A 147 -13.06 -1.59 -3.63
C ALA A 147 -13.75 -2.72 -4.41
N ILE A 148 -13.06 -3.37 -5.37
CA ILE A 148 -13.58 -4.54 -6.09
C ILE A 148 -13.85 -5.70 -5.13
N ILE A 149 -12.93 -5.98 -4.21
CA ILE A 149 -13.12 -7.02 -3.18
C ILE A 149 -14.35 -6.70 -2.33
N ALA A 150 -14.53 -5.44 -1.93
CA ALA A 150 -15.68 -5.00 -1.14
C ALA A 150 -17.02 -5.17 -1.89
N GLU A 151 -17.07 -4.84 -3.19
CA GLU A 151 -18.27 -4.97 -4.03
C GLU A 151 -18.60 -6.42 -4.42
N THR A 152 -17.59 -7.26 -4.52
CA THR A 152 -17.81 -8.66 -4.90
C THR A 152 -18.26 -9.52 -3.70
N GLY A 153 -17.98 -9.11 -2.46
CA GLY A 153 -18.37 -9.85 -1.27
C GLY A 153 -17.97 -11.32 -1.35
N GLU A 154 -18.92 -12.23 -1.29
CA GLU A 154 -18.68 -13.67 -1.41
C GLU A 154 -18.63 -14.18 -2.87
N VAL A 155 -19.04 -13.37 -3.85
CA VAL A 155 -19.08 -13.78 -5.26
C VAL A 155 -17.67 -13.84 -5.85
N PHE A 156 -17.18 -15.06 -6.08
CA PHE A 156 -15.79 -15.32 -6.53
C PHE A 156 -15.53 -15.00 -8.01
N GLU A 157 -16.55 -15.01 -8.87
CA GLU A 157 -16.39 -15.01 -10.33
C GLU A 157 -15.51 -13.85 -10.88
N THR A 158 -15.70 -12.63 -10.40
CA THR A 158 -14.89 -11.49 -10.83
C THR A 158 -13.43 -11.61 -10.36
N ARG A 159 -13.22 -12.02 -9.10
CA ARG A 159 -11.88 -12.21 -8.55
C ARG A 159 -11.15 -13.36 -9.26
N LYS A 160 -11.86 -14.46 -9.57
CA LYS A 160 -11.34 -15.58 -10.37
C LYS A 160 -10.81 -15.11 -11.73
N LYS A 161 -11.55 -14.25 -12.43
CA LYS A 161 -11.10 -13.68 -13.71
C LYS A 161 -9.84 -12.83 -13.55
N LEU A 162 -9.79 -11.98 -12.54
CA LEU A 162 -8.60 -11.17 -12.25
C LEU A 162 -7.39 -12.03 -11.86
N ILE A 163 -7.59 -13.09 -11.07
CA ILE A 163 -6.54 -14.07 -10.74
C ILE A 163 -6.05 -14.74 -12.03
N GLY A 164 -6.95 -15.17 -12.91
CA GLY A 164 -6.60 -15.78 -14.18
C GLY A 164 -5.78 -14.85 -15.10
N ILE A 165 -6.19 -13.59 -15.22
CA ILE A 165 -5.45 -12.56 -15.97
C ILE A 165 -4.06 -12.35 -15.37
N GLY A 166 -3.98 -12.18 -14.04
CA GLY A 166 -2.71 -12.03 -13.33
C GLY A 166 -1.79 -13.23 -13.52
N GLY A 167 -2.35 -14.46 -13.48
CA GLY A 167 -1.61 -15.70 -13.75
C GLY A 167 -1.07 -15.78 -15.18
N PHE A 168 -1.85 -15.36 -16.15
CA PHE A 168 -1.40 -15.27 -17.55
C PHE A 168 -0.26 -14.25 -17.71
N ILE A 169 -0.41 -13.06 -17.12
CA ILE A 169 0.62 -12.02 -17.11
C ILE A 169 1.89 -12.50 -16.40
N PHE A 170 1.74 -13.25 -15.30
CA PHE A 170 2.86 -13.88 -14.59
C PHE A 170 3.66 -14.82 -15.50
N LEU A 171 2.98 -15.71 -16.24
CA LEU A 171 3.64 -16.60 -17.19
C LEU A 171 4.35 -15.83 -18.32
N ILE A 172 3.71 -14.82 -18.90
CA ILE A 172 4.33 -13.94 -19.91
C ILE A 172 5.58 -13.28 -19.32
N SER A 173 5.54 -12.79 -18.10
CA SER A 173 6.69 -12.11 -17.47
C SER A 173 7.91 -13.02 -17.32
N ILE A 174 7.70 -14.32 -17.02
CA ILE A 174 8.77 -15.32 -16.95
C ILE A 174 9.38 -15.55 -18.35
N VAL A 175 8.53 -15.73 -19.36
CA VAL A 175 8.98 -15.93 -20.75
C VAL A 175 9.78 -14.71 -21.24
N LEU A 176 9.31 -13.51 -20.96
CA LEU A 176 10.00 -12.26 -21.32
C LEU A 176 11.35 -12.13 -20.60
N SER A 177 11.43 -12.46 -19.31
CA SER A 177 12.67 -12.47 -18.56
C SER A 177 13.69 -13.43 -19.19
N TYR A 178 13.26 -14.65 -19.47
CA TYR A 178 14.12 -15.66 -20.09
C TYR A 178 14.58 -15.25 -21.50
N SER A 179 13.68 -14.76 -22.35
CA SER A 179 13.98 -14.41 -23.75
C SER A 179 14.81 -13.13 -23.89
N SER A 180 14.65 -12.17 -22.99
CA SER A 180 15.39 -10.89 -23.01
C SER A 180 16.71 -10.93 -22.23
N GLY A 181 16.94 -11.96 -21.41
CA GLY A 181 18.08 -12.02 -20.48
C GLY A 181 18.01 -11.02 -19.32
N LYS A 182 16.88 -10.28 -19.16
CA LYS A 182 16.68 -9.34 -18.06
C LYS A 182 16.29 -10.07 -16.77
N ALA A 183 16.67 -9.50 -15.62
CA ALA A 183 16.21 -10.00 -14.33
C ALA A 183 14.67 -10.07 -14.30
N TRP A 184 14.13 -11.11 -13.66
CA TRP A 184 12.67 -11.23 -13.56
C TRP A 184 12.06 -10.18 -12.62
N ALA A 185 12.67 -9.95 -11.44
CA ALA A 185 12.17 -9.00 -10.46
C ALA A 185 13.34 -8.32 -9.73
N LEU A 186 13.28 -7.00 -9.63
CA LEU A 186 14.18 -6.16 -8.84
C LEU A 186 13.38 -5.08 -8.10
N THR A 187 13.98 -4.51 -7.07
CA THR A 187 13.40 -3.34 -6.40
C THR A 187 13.41 -2.13 -7.32
N GLU A 188 14.53 -1.93 -8.04
CA GLU A 188 14.77 -0.86 -9.02
C GLU A 188 15.73 -1.35 -10.10
N GLY A 189 15.82 -0.64 -11.22
CA GLY A 189 16.71 -0.97 -12.32
C GLY A 189 16.04 -1.79 -13.45
N GLU A 190 16.86 -2.44 -14.29
CA GLU A 190 16.37 -3.16 -15.47
C GLU A 190 15.85 -4.57 -15.13
N ALA A 191 14.55 -4.67 -14.91
CA ALA A 191 13.85 -5.94 -14.71
C ALA A 191 12.46 -5.93 -15.37
N ILE A 192 11.87 -7.11 -15.54
CA ILE A 192 10.48 -7.23 -16.02
C ILE A 192 9.51 -6.72 -14.97
N LEU A 193 9.74 -7.06 -13.70
CA LEU A 193 9.00 -6.54 -12.55
C LEU A 193 9.90 -5.61 -11.76
N THR A 194 9.50 -4.35 -11.63
CA THR A 194 10.14 -3.42 -10.73
C THR A 194 9.14 -2.84 -9.74
N PHE A 195 9.63 -2.54 -8.54
CA PHE A 195 8.85 -1.87 -7.52
C PHE A 195 8.96 -0.34 -7.67
N PHE A 196 10.14 0.16 -8.04
CA PHE A 196 10.45 1.56 -8.27
C PHE A 196 11.10 1.78 -9.64
N PRO A 197 10.36 2.31 -10.64
CA PRO A 197 8.91 2.52 -10.67
C PRO A 197 8.14 1.20 -10.75
N ALA A 198 6.90 1.22 -10.26
CA ALA A 198 6.06 0.03 -10.36
C ALA A 198 5.65 -0.21 -11.81
N THR A 199 6.06 -1.38 -12.36
CA THR A 199 5.68 -1.78 -13.72
C THR A 199 4.25 -2.34 -13.78
N THR A 200 3.65 -2.32 -14.97
CA THR A 200 2.35 -2.96 -15.22
C THR A 200 2.35 -4.43 -14.79
N PHE A 201 3.41 -5.17 -15.10
CA PHE A 201 3.57 -6.57 -14.67
C PHE A 201 3.54 -6.69 -13.15
N PHE A 202 4.26 -5.81 -12.45
CA PHE A 202 4.28 -5.79 -10.99
C PHE A 202 2.88 -5.59 -10.40
N ILE A 203 2.09 -4.63 -10.90
CA ILE A 203 0.75 -4.35 -10.37
C ILE A 203 -0.20 -5.52 -10.58
N PHE A 204 -0.28 -6.09 -11.78
CA PHE A 204 -1.17 -7.23 -12.05
C PHE A 204 -0.78 -8.49 -11.27
N ILE A 205 0.50 -8.79 -11.18
CA ILE A 205 1.00 -9.98 -10.46
C ILE A 205 0.80 -9.82 -8.95
N THR A 206 1.09 -8.65 -8.39
CA THR A 206 0.82 -8.42 -6.96
C THR A 206 -0.67 -8.40 -6.65
N ALA A 207 -1.52 -7.86 -7.54
CA ALA A 207 -2.97 -7.95 -7.41
C ALA A 207 -3.46 -9.40 -7.39
N MET A 208 -2.93 -10.24 -8.27
CA MET A 208 -3.21 -11.69 -8.26
C MET A 208 -2.87 -12.33 -6.91
N PHE A 209 -1.65 -12.09 -6.39
CA PHE A 209 -1.25 -12.65 -5.10
C PHE A 209 -2.10 -12.14 -3.94
N VAL A 210 -2.48 -10.86 -3.94
CA VAL A 210 -3.40 -10.29 -2.94
C VAL A 210 -4.77 -10.97 -3.00
N LEU A 211 -5.31 -11.22 -4.20
CA LEU A 211 -6.58 -11.91 -4.37
C LEU A 211 -6.49 -13.39 -3.93
N ILE A 212 -5.40 -14.09 -4.27
CA ILE A 212 -5.18 -15.47 -3.80
C ILE A 212 -5.12 -15.50 -2.27
N ALA A 213 -4.37 -14.59 -1.65
CA ALA A 213 -4.31 -14.50 -0.18
C ALA A 213 -5.71 -14.23 0.42
N HIS A 214 -6.50 -13.34 -0.18
CA HIS A 214 -7.87 -13.08 0.24
C HIS A 214 -8.76 -14.33 0.16
N GLU A 215 -8.69 -15.10 -0.94
CA GLU A 215 -9.46 -16.34 -1.08
C GLU A 215 -9.03 -17.41 -0.08
N LEU A 216 -7.72 -17.53 0.17
CA LEU A 216 -7.21 -18.46 1.19
C LEU A 216 -7.70 -18.08 2.59
N LEU A 217 -7.73 -16.79 2.93
CA LEU A 217 -8.27 -16.33 4.20
C LEU A 217 -9.78 -16.56 4.30
N LEU A 218 -10.54 -16.34 3.24
CA LEU A 218 -11.98 -16.68 3.20
C LEU A 218 -12.21 -18.18 3.34
N TRP A 219 -11.41 -18.99 2.68
CA TRP A 219 -11.46 -20.45 2.83
C TRP A 219 -11.16 -20.86 4.27
N ASN A 220 -10.09 -20.31 4.87
CA ASN A 220 -9.76 -20.59 6.26
C ASN A 220 -10.86 -20.13 7.21
N ALA A 221 -11.49 -18.97 6.98
CA ALA A 221 -12.59 -18.49 7.80
C ALA A 221 -13.82 -19.43 7.76
N LYS A 222 -14.05 -20.10 6.63
CA LYS A 222 -15.14 -21.09 6.48
C LYS A 222 -14.81 -22.45 7.07
N THR A 223 -13.57 -22.88 6.96
CA THR A 223 -13.14 -24.24 7.37
C THR A 223 -12.56 -24.29 8.78
N GLN A 224 -12.15 -23.14 9.33
CA GLN A 224 -11.45 -23.04 10.61
C GLN A 224 -10.20 -23.95 10.68
N PHE A 225 -9.50 -24.11 9.54
CA PHE A 225 -8.36 -25.02 9.41
C PHE A 225 -7.15 -24.55 10.24
N ILE A 226 -6.91 -23.25 10.30
CA ILE A 226 -5.85 -22.62 11.11
C ILE A 226 -6.49 -21.54 11.98
N ASP A 227 -6.18 -21.55 13.28
CA ASP A 227 -6.54 -20.46 14.18
C ASP A 227 -5.61 -19.26 13.96
N LEU A 228 -6.16 -18.21 13.38
CA LEU A 228 -5.47 -16.95 13.10
C LEU A 228 -5.79 -15.85 14.13
N SER A 229 -6.47 -16.18 15.23
CA SER A 229 -6.87 -15.19 16.25
C SER A 229 -5.69 -14.43 16.85
N VAL A 230 -4.50 -15.06 16.89
CA VAL A 230 -3.25 -14.41 17.33
C VAL A 230 -2.87 -13.19 16.49
N LEU A 231 -3.36 -13.09 15.25
CA LEU A 231 -3.11 -11.97 14.32
C LEU A 231 -4.13 -10.84 14.42
N ASP A 232 -5.27 -11.05 15.11
CA ASP A 232 -6.36 -10.08 15.18
C ASP A 232 -5.89 -8.72 15.72
N ALA A 233 -5.07 -8.73 16.76
CA ALA A 233 -4.52 -7.51 17.35
C ALA A 233 -3.65 -6.74 16.34
N SER A 234 -2.79 -7.43 15.61
CA SER A 234 -1.93 -6.83 14.58
C SER A 234 -2.77 -6.26 13.42
N GLY A 235 -3.83 -6.95 13.03
CA GLY A 235 -4.76 -6.47 12.01
C GLY A 235 -5.49 -5.18 12.41
N ARG A 236 -5.77 -5.00 13.72
CA ARG A 236 -6.42 -3.79 14.24
C ARG A 236 -5.48 -2.59 14.40
N LEU A 237 -4.17 -2.82 14.46
CA LEU A 237 -3.13 -1.82 14.75
C LEU A 237 -2.23 -1.55 13.54
N THR A 238 -2.72 -1.77 12.32
CA THR A 238 -1.90 -1.71 11.09
C THR A 238 -1.23 -0.36 10.86
N LEU A 239 -1.92 0.76 11.07
CA LEU A 239 -1.35 2.10 10.93
C LEU A 239 -0.37 2.42 12.05
N THR A 240 -0.74 2.07 13.29
CA THR A 240 0.14 2.24 14.46
C THR A 240 1.43 1.43 14.29
N ILE A 241 1.34 0.17 13.90
CA ILE A 241 2.50 -0.68 13.61
C ILE A 241 3.30 -0.08 12.45
N TYR A 242 2.62 0.41 11.38
CA TYR A 242 3.28 1.05 10.25
C TYR A 242 4.15 2.24 10.67
N VAL A 243 3.68 3.12 11.53
CA VAL A 243 4.48 4.26 11.99
C VAL A 243 5.60 3.81 12.95
N LEU A 244 5.29 2.91 13.89
CA LEU A 244 6.27 2.47 14.88
C LEU A 244 7.41 1.66 14.28
N HIS A 245 7.16 0.83 13.24
CA HIS A 245 8.25 0.10 12.61
C HIS A 245 9.24 1.04 11.90
N PHE A 246 8.77 2.17 11.35
CA PHE A 246 9.67 3.19 10.81
C PHE A 246 10.48 3.91 11.89
N ALA A 247 9.93 4.07 13.11
CA ALA A 247 10.72 4.58 14.23
C ALA A 247 11.89 3.63 14.57
N ILE A 248 11.63 2.32 14.61
CA ILE A 248 12.67 1.32 14.85
C ILE A 248 13.70 1.32 13.72
N LEU A 249 13.24 1.37 12.46
CA LEU A 249 14.14 1.44 11.31
C LEU A 249 14.97 2.73 11.28
N GLY A 250 14.41 3.86 11.71
CA GLY A 250 15.14 5.14 11.83
C GLY A 250 16.24 5.06 12.88
N ILE A 251 15.96 4.51 14.06
CA ILE A 251 16.96 4.26 15.09
C ILE A 251 18.07 3.34 14.55
N ALA A 252 17.68 2.24 13.91
CA ALA A 252 18.64 1.32 13.31
C ALA A 252 19.49 1.98 12.23
N ALA A 253 18.91 2.81 11.37
CA ALA A 253 19.63 3.55 10.31
C ALA A 253 20.69 4.48 10.91
N GLU A 254 20.34 5.23 11.97
CA GLU A 254 21.26 6.13 12.66
C GLU A 254 22.46 5.40 13.27
N TYR A 255 22.21 4.22 13.90
CA TYR A 255 23.30 3.37 14.41
C TYR A 255 24.14 2.75 13.30
N MET A 256 23.57 2.48 12.13
CA MET A 256 24.24 1.79 11.02
C MET A 256 24.90 2.74 10.01
N ILE A 257 24.84 4.05 10.22
CA ILE A 257 25.28 5.05 9.22
C ILE A 257 26.75 4.87 8.77
N ASN A 258 27.62 4.39 9.65
CA ASN A 258 29.03 4.13 9.38
C ASN A 258 29.39 2.61 9.40
N GLN A 259 28.39 1.73 9.40
CA GLN A 259 28.61 0.30 9.46
C GLN A 259 28.48 -0.33 8.07
N PRO A 260 29.13 -1.46 7.80
CA PRO A 260 28.92 -2.20 6.57
C PRO A 260 27.46 -2.65 6.45
N ARG A 261 26.96 -2.69 5.22
CA ARG A 261 25.60 -3.19 4.96
C ARG A 261 25.49 -4.66 5.37
N LEU A 262 24.35 -5.03 5.89
CA LEU A 262 24.04 -6.44 6.21
C LEU A 262 24.09 -7.28 4.93
N GLY A 263 24.63 -8.49 5.06
CA GLY A 263 24.51 -9.49 4.02
C GLY A 263 23.05 -9.91 3.78
N ILE A 264 22.77 -10.51 2.62
CA ILE A 264 21.39 -10.88 2.22
C ILE A 264 20.72 -11.78 3.26
N LEU A 265 21.45 -12.77 3.79
CA LEU A 265 20.91 -13.70 4.78
C LEU A 265 20.63 -13.01 6.12
N GLU A 266 21.55 -12.16 6.58
CA GLU A 266 21.39 -11.37 7.80
C GLU A 266 20.21 -10.41 7.68
N ALA A 267 20.09 -9.68 6.56
CA ALA A 267 18.97 -8.79 6.28
C ALA A 267 17.63 -9.56 6.27
N PHE A 268 17.61 -10.77 5.71
CA PHE A 268 16.43 -11.63 5.72
C PHE A 268 16.02 -11.99 7.15
N PHE A 269 16.94 -12.48 7.99
CA PHE A 269 16.61 -12.86 9.37
C PHE A 269 16.20 -11.67 10.22
N VAL A 270 16.88 -10.52 10.09
CA VAL A 270 16.51 -9.28 10.80
C VAL A 270 15.10 -8.85 10.40
N THR A 271 14.78 -8.84 9.10
CA THR A 271 13.45 -8.48 8.61
C THR A 271 12.38 -9.46 9.09
N PHE A 272 12.68 -10.75 9.07
CA PHE A 272 11.77 -11.80 9.53
C PHE A 272 11.44 -11.63 11.02
N VAL A 273 12.46 -11.50 11.86
CA VAL A 273 12.29 -11.29 13.32
C VAL A 273 11.56 -9.96 13.57
N HIS A 274 11.95 -8.89 12.89
CA HIS A 274 11.29 -7.59 13.00
C HIS A 274 9.79 -7.66 12.64
N THR A 275 9.44 -8.46 11.64
CA THR A 275 8.02 -8.66 11.26
C THR A 275 7.27 -9.46 12.33
N LEU A 276 7.85 -10.54 12.83
CA LEU A 276 7.16 -11.42 13.78
C LEU A 276 6.97 -10.78 15.17
N VAL A 277 7.90 -9.92 15.60
CA VAL A 277 7.83 -9.28 16.92
C VAL A 277 6.59 -8.39 17.10
N TRP A 278 6.02 -7.88 16.00
CA TRP A 278 4.80 -7.07 16.05
C TRP A 278 3.56 -7.85 16.48
N ILE A 279 3.55 -9.19 16.31
CA ILE A 279 2.41 -10.03 16.74
C ILE A 279 2.27 -9.99 18.28
N PRO A 280 3.27 -10.40 19.08
CA PRO A 280 3.15 -10.32 20.54
C PRO A 280 3.03 -8.88 21.05
N LEU A 281 3.71 -7.90 20.43
CA LEU A 281 3.58 -6.49 20.82
C LEU A 281 2.17 -5.95 20.60
N ALA A 282 1.52 -6.28 19.50
CA ALA A 282 0.14 -5.90 19.24
C ALA A 282 -0.84 -6.52 20.26
N ASN A 283 -0.65 -7.80 20.61
CA ASN A 283 -1.46 -8.46 21.62
C ASN A 283 -1.27 -7.84 23.02
N LEU A 284 -0.03 -7.50 23.39
CA LEU A 284 0.26 -6.76 24.63
C LEU A 284 -0.40 -5.38 24.63
N HIS A 285 -0.28 -4.63 23.53
CA HIS A 285 -0.91 -3.32 23.38
C HIS A 285 -2.43 -3.41 23.57
N GLN A 286 -3.09 -4.35 22.88
CA GLN A 286 -4.54 -4.53 23.01
C GLN A 286 -4.97 -4.90 24.42
N ARG A 287 -4.11 -5.60 25.18
CA ARG A 287 -4.39 -5.98 26.56
C ARG A 287 -4.24 -4.83 27.56
N TYR A 288 -3.22 -3.97 27.38
CA TYR A 288 -2.85 -2.96 28.39
C TYR A 288 -3.22 -1.52 27.99
N CYS A 289 -3.22 -1.20 26.69
CA CYS A 289 -3.39 0.16 26.19
C CYS A 289 -4.33 0.26 24.98
N PRO A 290 -5.51 -0.41 24.96
CA PRO A 290 -6.35 -0.53 23.75
C PRO A 290 -6.82 0.79 23.15
N LYS A 291 -6.88 1.86 23.96
CA LYS A 291 -7.34 3.20 23.53
C LYS A 291 -6.23 4.08 22.92
N PHE A 292 -4.97 3.68 23.02
CA PHE A 292 -3.82 4.49 22.57
C PHE A 292 -3.29 3.97 21.22
N SER A 293 -4.08 4.17 20.14
CA SER A 293 -3.63 3.82 18.79
C SER A 293 -4.07 4.90 17.79
N LEU A 294 -3.36 4.96 16.65
CA LEU A 294 -3.73 5.86 15.55
C LEU A 294 -5.09 5.48 14.95
N GLU A 295 -5.45 4.21 15.00
CA GLU A 295 -6.75 3.72 14.55
C GLU A 295 -7.88 4.21 15.46
N GLU A 296 -7.70 4.19 16.77
CA GLU A 296 -8.68 4.73 17.72
C GLU A 296 -8.81 6.26 17.59
N LEU A 297 -7.69 6.97 17.38
CA LEU A 297 -7.71 8.38 17.06
C LEU A 297 -8.54 8.67 15.80
N LEU A 298 -8.31 7.88 14.72
CA LEU A 298 -9.09 8.00 13.48
C LEU A 298 -10.58 7.72 13.66
N ARG A 299 -10.96 6.78 14.53
CA ARG A 299 -12.37 6.50 14.85
C ARG A 299 -12.98 7.65 15.65
N GLY A 300 -12.36 8.06 16.74
CA GLY A 300 -12.91 9.06 17.64
C GLY A 300 -13.11 10.44 17.02
N ILE A 301 -12.36 10.78 15.95
CA ILE A 301 -12.55 12.05 15.23
C ILE A 301 -13.59 11.89 14.09
N SER A 302 -13.91 10.66 13.68
CA SER A 302 -14.77 10.37 12.51
C SER A 302 -16.21 10.00 12.87
N GLU A 303 -16.48 9.78 14.15
CA GLU A 303 -17.81 9.60 14.73
C GLU A 303 -18.43 10.96 15.08
#